data_12f36e1153fb8d4e09f22a7164594343
#
_entry.id   12f36e1153fb8d4e09f22a7164594343
#
_cell.length_a   1.000
_cell.length_b   1.000
_cell.length_c   1.000
_cell.angle_alpha   90.00
_cell.angle_beta   90.00
_cell.angle_gamma   90.00
#
_symmetry.space_group_name_H-M   'P 1'
#
loop_
_entity.id
_entity.type
_entity.pdbx_description
1 polymer ?
#
loop_
_entity_poly.entity_id
_entity_poly.type
_entity_poly.pdbx_seq_one_letter_code
_entity_poly.pdbx_strand_id
1 'polypeptide(L)'
;MNHPRGLWVLFIAEMWERFSYYGMRALLVLYLIASTDGYIDGAPNLNPGFGWSESSAYLLYGAYTWAVYLTPIVGGWLADRFLGTHRSMIVGGWIIAAGHILLGATEFFGITAGAAVTLQTGPGALVCFIGGLVLIVVGTGFFKPCVSVMVGQLYAPGDERRDGGFTIFYMGINVGALLAP
;
A
#
# COMPACT_ATOMS: atom_id res chain seq x y z
N MET A 1 20.93 19.40 16.75
CA MET A 1 21.20 18.06 17.33
C MET A 1 21.24 17.04 16.19
N ASN A 2 22.30 16.22 16.11
CA ASN A 2 22.40 15.22 15.02
C ASN A 2 21.61 13.96 15.40
N HIS A 3 20.59 13.62 14.65
CA HIS A 3 19.85 12.37 14.76
C HIS A 3 20.59 11.20 14.07
N PRO A 4 20.37 9.95 14.50
CA PRO A 4 20.97 8.77 13.87
C PRO A 4 20.61 8.70 12.38
N ARG A 5 21.56 8.28 11.53
CA ARG A 5 21.32 8.15 10.07
C ARG A 5 20.17 7.20 9.74
N GLY A 6 19.95 6.17 10.56
CA GLY A 6 18.83 5.23 10.40
C GLY A 6 17.46 5.90 10.46
N LEU A 7 17.32 7.03 11.17
CA LEU A 7 16.06 7.77 11.24
C LEU A 7 15.62 8.26 9.85
N TRP A 8 16.55 8.76 9.05
CA TRP A 8 16.23 9.23 7.70
C TRP A 8 15.83 8.12 6.75
N VAL A 9 16.42 6.94 6.91
CA VAL A 9 16.02 5.74 6.15
C VAL A 9 14.59 5.34 6.52
N LEU A 10 14.27 5.29 7.82
CA LEU A 10 12.92 4.96 8.28
C LEU A 10 11.90 6.04 7.90
N PHE A 11 12.29 7.32 7.96
CA PHE A 11 11.46 8.44 7.48
C PHE A 11 11.07 8.27 6.00
N ILE A 12 12.06 8.01 5.12
CA ILE A 12 11.82 7.85 3.70
C ILE A 12 10.99 6.59 3.43
N ALA A 13 11.30 5.47 4.09
CA ALA A 13 10.56 4.22 3.93
C ALA A 13 9.08 4.36 4.31
N GLU A 14 8.79 5.00 5.45
CA GLU A 14 7.42 5.26 5.89
C GLU A 14 6.72 6.28 5.00
N MET A 15 7.41 7.35 4.59
CA MET A 15 6.88 8.36 3.67
C MET A 15 6.40 7.70 2.35
N TRP A 16 7.22 6.84 1.75
CA TRP A 16 6.86 6.14 0.52
C TRP A 16 5.73 5.12 0.73
N GLU A 17 5.74 4.41 1.85
CA GLU A 17 4.66 3.49 2.18
C GLU A 17 3.33 4.24 2.34
N ARG A 18 3.35 5.39 3.04
CA ARG A 18 2.15 6.23 3.18
C ARG A 18 1.69 6.83 1.86
N PHE A 19 2.60 7.37 1.05
CA PHE A 19 2.29 7.85 -0.29
C PHE A 19 1.59 6.75 -1.12
N SER A 20 2.16 5.57 -1.15
CA SER A 20 1.63 4.41 -1.88
C SER A 20 0.26 3.98 -1.36
N TYR A 21 0.10 3.91 -0.03
CA TYR A 21 -1.15 3.51 0.61
C TYR A 21 -2.29 4.50 0.31
N TYR A 22 -2.06 5.80 0.51
CA TYR A 22 -3.10 6.82 0.29
C TYR A 22 -3.41 6.99 -1.20
N GLY A 23 -2.39 6.97 -2.07
CA GLY A 23 -2.57 7.04 -3.51
C GLY A 23 -3.38 5.87 -4.05
N MET A 24 -3.02 4.63 -3.71
CA MET A 24 -3.80 3.46 -4.10
C MET A 24 -5.22 3.53 -3.56
N ARG A 25 -5.42 3.94 -2.31
CA ARG A 25 -6.72 4.05 -1.68
C ARG A 25 -7.62 5.09 -2.36
N ALA A 26 -7.06 6.23 -2.79
CA ALA A 26 -7.81 7.25 -3.52
C ALA A 26 -8.30 6.76 -4.88
N LEU A 27 -7.48 5.95 -5.56
CA LEU A 27 -7.79 5.44 -6.90
C LEU A 27 -8.62 4.15 -6.88
N LEU A 28 -8.63 3.40 -5.77
CA LEU A 28 -9.22 2.06 -5.68
C LEU A 28 -10.69 2.02 -6.12
N VAL A 29 -11.52 2.88 -5.55
CA VAL A 29 -12.95 2.91 -5.87
C VAL A 29 -13.16 3.38 -7.30
N LEU A 30 -12.44 4.42 -7.73
CA LEU A 30 -12.53 4.95 -9.09
C LEU A 30 -12.19 3.86 -10.13
N TYR A 31 -11.15 3.09 -9.90
CA TYR A 31 -10.74 1.99 -10.77
C TYR A 31 -11.78 0.86 -10.81
N LEU A 32 -12.39 0.54 -9.66
CA LEU A 32 -13.41 -0.50 -9.60
C LEU A 32 -14.69 -0.14 -10.35
N ILE A 33 -15.13 1.13 -10.30
CA ILE A 33 -16.38 1.58 -10.94
C ILE A 33 -16.18 2.04 -12.39
N ALA A 34 -14.95 2.35 -12.81
CA ALA A 34 -14.66 2.79 -14.18
C ALA A 34 -15.13 1.76 -15.20
N SER A 35 -15.62 2.24 -16.36
CA SER A 35 -16.14 1.38 -17.43
C SER A 35 -15.09 0.38 -17.93
N THR A 36 -15.54 -0.82 -18.25
CA THR A 36 -14.73 -1.84 -18.93
C THR A 36 -14.56 -1.57 -20.43
N ASP A 37 -15.34 -0.63 -21.00
CA ASP A 37 -15.36 -0.39 -22.43
C ASP A 37 -14.06 0.24 -22.92
N GLY A 38 -13.54 -0.24 -24.04
CA GLY A 38 -12.33 0.31 -24.68
C GLY A 38 -12.56 1.66 -25.35
N TYR A 39 -13.82 2.06 -25.57
CA TYR A 39 -14.22 3.33 -26.18
C TYR A 39 -15.40 3.92 -25.41
N ILE A 40 -15.36 5.22 -25.17
CA ILE A 40 -16.44 6.00 -24.57
C ILE A 40 -16.73 7.17 -25.51
N ASP A 41 -17.99 7.35 -25.95
CA ASP A 41 -18.42 8.40 -26.87
C ASP A 41 -17.57 8.51 -28.16
N GLY A 42 -17.07 7.37 -28.66
CA GLY A 42 -16.27 7.30 -29.88
C GLY A 42 -14.78 7.63 -29.69
N ALA A 43 -14.34 7.94 -28.48
CA ALA A 43 -12.95 8.15 -28.12
C ALA A 43 -12.37 6.94 -27.35
N PRO A 44 -11.06 6.63 -27.49
CA PRO A 44 -10.43 5.58 -26.71
C PRO A 44 -10.55 5.84 -25.21
N ASN A 45 -11.01 4.86 -24.45
CA ASN A 45 -10.98 4.89 -23.00
C ASN A 45 -9.55 4.61 -22.51
N LEU A 46 -8.88 5.63 -21.99
CA LEU A 46 -7.49 5.54 -21.51
C LEU A 46 -7.39 5.00 -20.08
N ASN A 47 -8.52 4.92 -19.37
CA ASN A 47 -8.57 4.49 -17.98
C ASN A 47 -9.70 3.46 -17.76
N PRO A 48 -9.64 2.29 -18.40
CA PRO A 48 -10.65 1.25 -18.20
C PRO A 48 -10.56 0.70 -16.76
N GLY A 49 -11.71 0.25 -16.23
CA GLY A 49 -11.79 -0.35 -14.92
C GLY A 49 -12.58 -1.65 -14.92
N PHE A 50 -13.04 -2.06 -13.74
CA PHE A 50 -13.79 -3.32 -13.60
C PHE A 50 -15.31 -3.18 -13.85
N GLY A 51 -15.85 -1.98 -13.96
CA GLY A 51 -17.28 -1.76 -14.18
C GLY A 51 -18.17 -2.24 -13.03
N TRP A 52 -17.66 -2.28 -11.80
CA TRP A 52 -18.42 -2.74 -10.66
C TRP A 52 -19.47 -1.71 -10.23
N SER A 53 -20.53 -2.20 -9.58
CA SER A 53 -21.47 -1.31 -8.91
C SER A 53 -20.78 -0.57 -7.75
N GLU A 54 -21.21 0.66 -7.49
CA GLU A 54 -20.69 1.46 -6.38
C GLU A 54 -20.76 0.71 -5.04
N SER A 55 -21.88 0.01 -4.78
CA SER A 55 -22.06 -0.77 -3.55
C SER A 55 -20.99 -1.86 -3.39
N SER A 56 -20.67 -2.59 -4.46
CA SER A 56 -19.64 -3.63 -4.44
C SER A 56 -18.23 -3.03 -4.27
N ALA A 57 -17.96 -1.91 -4.94
CA ALA A 57 -16.69 -1.20 -4.83
C ALA A 57 -16.46 -0.67 -3.40
N TYR A 58 -17.47 -0.06 -2.79
CA TYR A 58 -17.39 0.41 -1.40
C TYR A 58 -17.30 -0.74 -0.39
N LEU A 59 -17.93 -1.88 -0.66
CA LEU A 59 -17.80 -3.07 0.19
C LEU A 59 -16.34 -3.58 0.19
N LEU A 60 -15.74 -3.71 -0.98
CA LEU A 60 -14.32 -4.12 -1.10
C LEU A 60 -13.39 -3.09 -0.44
N TYR A 61 -13.63 -1.80 -0.66
CA TYR A 61 -12.88 -0.72 -0.04
C TYR A 61 -12.93 -0.78 1.49
N GLY A 62 -14.14 -1.00 2.04
CA GLY A 62 -14.34 -1.17 3.49
C GLY A 62 -13.62 -2.39 4.04
N ALA A 63 -13.76 -3.54 3.38
CA ALA A 63 -13.08 -4.79 3.76
C ALA A 63 -11.56 -4.65 3.71
N TYR A 64 -11.02 -4.06 2.64
CA TYR A 64 -9.60 -3.78 2.51
C TYR A 64 -9.08 -2.88 3.63
N THR A 65 -9.77 -1.75 3.86
CA THR A 65 -9.39 -0.79 4.91
C THR A 65 -9.40 -1.45 6.28
N TRP A 66 -10.47 -2.18 6.61
CA TRP A 66 -10.57 -2.93 7.87
C TRP A 66 -9.42 -3.93 8.04
N ALA A 67 -9.12 -4.71 6.99
CA ALA A 67 -8.03 -5.67 7.01
C ALA A 67 -6.65 -5.01 7.25
N VAL A 68 -6.36 -3.88 6.61
CA VAL A 68 -5.12 -3.11 6.80
C VAL A 68 -4.93 -2.64 8.25
N TYR A 69 -6.02 -2.34 8.96
CA TYR A 69 -5.94 -1.95 10.38
C TYR A 69 -5.87 -3.14 11.34
N LEU A 70 -6.40 -4.29 10.96
CA LEU A 70 -6.42 -5.48 11.80
C LEU A 70 -5.11 -6.29 11.70
N THR A 71 -4.57 -6.44 10.50
CA THR A 71 -3.37 -7.27 10.25
C THR A 71 -2.12 -6.87 11.03
N PRO A 72 -1.87 -5.57 11.38
CA PRO A 72 -0.75 -5.20 12.22
C PRO A 72 -0.77 -5.84 13.62
N ILE A 73 -1.92 -6.19 14.15
CA ILE A 73 -2.03 -6.88 15.44
C ILE A 73 -1.41 -8.28 15.33
N VAL A 74 -1.81 -9.02 14.30
CA VAL A 74 -1.30 -10.38 14.05
C VAL A 74 0.16 -10.33 13.57
N GLY A 75 0.47 -9.41 12.67
CA GLY A 75 1.82 -9.24 12.12
C GLY A 75 2.84 -8.81 13.17
N GLY A 76 2.47 -7.91 14.10
CA GLY A 76 3.31 -7.53 15.23
C GLY A 76 3.59 -8.72 16.14
N TRP A 77 2.58 -9.48 16.50
CA TRP A 77 2.74 -10.68 17.30
C TRP A 77 3.67 -11.72 16.64
N LEU A 78 3.51 -11.96 15.32
CA LEU A 78 4.39 -12.86 14.56
C LEU A 78 5.83 -12.32 14.47
N ALA A 79 5.97 -11.00 14.31
CA ALA A 79 7.27 -10.34 14.27
C ALA A 79 8.03 -10.54 15.59
N ASP A 80 7.37 -10.31 16.73
CA ASP A 80 7.99 -10.43 18.04
C ASP A 80 8.38 -11.87 18.37
N ARG A 81 7.56 -12.83 17.92
CA ARG A 81 7.76 -14.25 18.28
C ARG A 81 8.74 -14.99 17.39
N PHE A 82 8.80 -14.70 16.08
CA PHE A 82 9.49 -15.54 15.11
C PHE A 82 10.56 -14.84 14.29
N LEU A 83 10.33 -13.62 13.83
CA LEU A 83 11.16 -12.96 12.82
C LEU A 83 12.11 -11.91 13.40
N GLY A 84 11.68 -11.25 14.47
CA GLY A 84 12.30 -10.04 14.97
C GLY A 84 11.93 -8.80 14.13
N THR A 85 11.95 -7.63 14.76
CA THR A 85 11.46 -6.35 14.22
C THR A 85 12.09 -5.99 12.88
N HIS A 86 13.42 -6.07 12.77
CA HIS A 86 14.14 -5.67 11.55
C HIS A 86 13.79 -6.54 10.33
N ARG A 87 13.79 -7.87 10.50
CA ARG A 87 13.48 -8.80 9.42
C ARG A 87 12.02 -8.68 8.99
N SER A 88 11.11 -8.56 9.96
CA SER A 88 9.68 -8.37 9.67
C SER A 88 9.41 -7.13 8.86
N MET A 89 10.07 -6.01 9.17
CA MET A 89 9.95 -4.77 8.41
C MET A 89 10.42 -4.97 6.95
N ILE A 90 11.58 -5.61 6.73
CA ILE A 90 12.10 -5.85 5.38
C ILE A 90 11.18 -6.78 4.60
N VAL A 91 10.77 -7.90 5.20
CA VAL A 91 9.85 -8.87 4.56
C VAL A 91 8.52 -8.20 4.24
N GLY A 92 7.94 -7.43 5.18
CA GLY A 92 6.72 -6.66 4.96
C GLY A 92 6.86 -5.68 3.79
N GLY A 93 7.97 -4.95 3.70
CA GLY A 93 8.25 -4.03 2.60
C GLY A 93 8.31 -4.74 1.23
N TRP A 94 8.97 -5.89 1.14
CA TRP A 94 9.01 -6.69 -0.08
C TRP A 94 7.64 -7.24 -0.48
N ILE A 95 6.84 -7.68 0.48
CA ILE A 95 5.46 -8.16 0.23
C ILE A 95 4.59 -7.00 -0.29
N ILE A 96 4.70 -5.79 0.29
CA ILE A 96 3.99 -4.59 -0.21
C ILE A 96 4.39 -4.29 -1.66
N ALA A 97 5.70 -4.28 -1.95
CA ALA A 97 6.22 -4.04 -3.29
C ALA A 97 5.69 -5.09 -4.30
N ALA A 98 5.73 -6.37 -3.94
CA ALA A 98 5.16 -7.44 -4.76
C ALA A 98 3.65 -7.25 -4.99
N GLY A 99 2.91 -6.80 -3.97
CA GLY A 99 1.48 -6.48 -4.08
C GLY A 99 1.22 -5.37 -5.10
N HIS A 100 2.00 -4.30 -5.10
CA HIS A 100 1.87 -3.21 -6.07
C HIS A 100 2.25 -3.65 -7.50
N ILE A 101 3.30 -4.47 -7.64
CA ILE A 101 3.66 -5.06 -8.95
C ILE A 101 2.51 -5.92 -9.45
N LEU A 102 1.89 -6.71 -8.60
CA LEU A 102 0.76 -7.56 -8.98
C LEU A 102 -0.49 -6.74 -9.34
N LEU A 103 -0.76 -5.63 -8.64
CA LEU A 103 -1.81 -4.68 -9.04
C LEU A 103 -1.52 -4.09 -10.43
N GLY A 104 -0.31 -3.65 -10.70
CA GLY A 104 0.08 -3.15 -12.03
C GLY A 104 -0.01 -4.24 -13.10
N ALA A 105 0.25 -5.51 -12.76
CA ALA A 105 0.12 -6.63 -13.68
C ALA A 105 -1.32 -6.89 -14.12
N THR A 106 -2.34 -6.37 -13.42
CA THR A 106 -3.75 -6.50 -13.81
C THR A 106 -4.00 -6.03 -15.25
N GLU A 107 -3.31 -4.96 -15.67
CA GLU A 107 -3.45 -4.40 -17.01
C GLU A 107 -2.92 -5.32 -18.12
N PHE A 108 -1.96 -6.20 -17.83
CA PHE A 108 -1.47 -7.18 -18.81
C PHE A 108 -2.52 -8.23 -19.19
N PHE A 109 -3.58 -8.36 -18.41
CA PHE A 109 -4.72 -9.22 -18.74
C PHE A 109 -5.84 -8.45 -19.45
N GLY A 110 -5.63 -7.17 -19.75
CA GLY A 110 -6.51 -6.37 -20.60
C GLY A 110 -6.34 -6.73 -22.07
N ILE A 111 -7.39 -6.56 -22.88
CA ILE A 111 -7.34 -6.68 -24.33
C ILE A 111 -7.12 -5.29 -24.91
N THR A 112 -6.12 -5.16 -25.76
CA THR A 112 -5.89 -3.93 -26.52
C THR A 112 -6.64 -4.01 -27.84
N ALA A 113 -7.63 -3.16 -28.02
CA ALA A 113 -8.33 -2.99 -29.28
C ALA A 113 -7.98 -1.61 -29.88
N GLY A 114 -7.04 -1.58 -30.83
CA GLY A 114 -6.53 -0.32 -31.36
C GLY A 114 -5.66 0.42 -30.34
N ALA A 115 -6.00 1.67 -30.04
CA ALA A 115 -5.28 2.48 -29.02
C ALA A 115 -5.90 2.36 -27.62
N ALA A 116 -6.99 1.62 -27.44
CA ALA A 116 -7.69 1.47 -26.18
C ALA A 116 -7.44 0.09 -25.54
N VAL A 117 -7.30 0.08 -24.23
CA VAL A 117 -7.22 -1.16 -23.43
C VAL A 117 -8.61 -1.47 -22.90
N THR A 118 -9.09 -2.68 -23.17
CA THR A 118 -10.33 -3.18 -22.55
C THR A 118 -9.95 -4.19 -21.49
N LEU A 119 -10.23 -3.90 -20.22
CA LEU A 119 -10.09 -4.89 -19.15
C LEU A 119 -11.22 -5.91 -19.29
N GLN A 120 -10.89 -7.09 -19.76
CA GLN A 120 -11.80 -8.19 -19.52
C GLN A 120 -11.77 -8.52 -18.02
N THR A 121 -12.95 -8.59 -17.42
CA THR A 121 -13.15 -9.10 -16.05
C THR A 121 -12.90 -10.62 -16.00
N GLY A 122 -11.87 -11.06 -16.71
CA GLY A 122 -11.44 -12.45 -16.72
C GLY A 122 -10.86 -12.84 -15.36
N PRO A 123 -10.86 -14.14 -15.04
CA PRO A 123 -10.38 -14.63 -13.76
C PRO A 123 -8.91 -14.22 -13.49
N GLY A 124 -8.10 -14.04 -14.52
CA GLY A 124 -6.69 -13.62 -14.38
C GLY A 124 -6.52 -12.20 -13.84
N ALA A 125 -7.23 -11.23 -14.42
CA ALA A 125 -7.19 -9.82 -13.98
C ALA A 125 -7.68 -9.70 -12.52
N LEU A 126 -8.80 -10.35 -12.20
CA LEU A 126 -9.36 -10.35 -10.87
C LEU A 126 -8.42 -10.99 -9.83
N VAL A 127 -7.78 -12.11 -10.18
CA VAL A 127 -6.81 -12.79 -9.31
C VAL A 127 -5.59 -11.89 -9.05
N CYS A 128 -5.05 -11.23 -10.08
CA CYS A 128 -3.94 -10.28 -9.90
C CYS A 128 -4.34 -9.11 -9.02
N PHE A 129 -5.52 -8.55 -9.27
CA PHE A 129 -6.01 -7.38 -8.52
C PHE A 129 -6.26 -7.71 -7.05
N ILE A 130 -7.08 -8.71 -6.75
CA ILE A 130 -7.38 -9.12 -5.37
C ILE A 130 -6.12 -9.67 -4.68
N GLY A 131 -5.32 -10.47 -5.39
CA GLY A 131 -4.04 -10.98 -4.89
C GLY A 131 -3.08 -9.85 -4.50
N GLY A 132 -2.99 -8.80 -5.32
CA GLY A 132 -2.22 -7.60 -5.03
C GLY A 132 -2.68 -6.89 -3.77
N LEU A 133 -4.00 -6.68 -3.60
CA LEU A 133 -4.58 -6.09 -2.39
C LEU A 133 -4.28 -6.94 -1.15
N VAL A 134 -4.42 -8.27 -1.25
CA VAL A 134 -4.11 -9.18 -0.14
C VAL A 134 -2.63 -9.10 0.25
N LEU A 135 -1.72 -9.09 -0.72
CA LEU A 135 -0.29 -8.94 -0.44
C LEU A 135 0.01 -7.60 0.26
N ILE A 136 -0.59 -6.49 -0.17
CA ILE A 136 -0.41 -5.19 0.49
C ILE A 136 -0.92 -5.25 1.94
N VAL A 137 -2.08 -5.84 2.20
CA VAL A 137 -2.63 -6.02 3.54
C VAL A 137 -1.67 -6.82 4.43
N VAL A 138 -1.20 -7.97 3.94
CA VAL A 138 -0.26 -8.83 4.68
C VAL A 138 1.06 -8.13 4.93
N GLY A 139 1.63 -7.50 3.91
CA GLY A 139 2.90 -6.77 4.01
C GLY A 139 2.82 -5.60 4.99
N THR A 140 1.74 -4.82 4.95
CA THR A 140 1.48 -3.73 5.91
C THR A 140 1.37 -4.27 7.34
N GLY A 141 0.77 -5.44 7.51
CA GLY A 141 0.69 -6.12 8.81
C GLY A 141 2.06 -6.38 9.43
N PHE A 142 3.06 -6.77 8.65
CA PHE A 142 4.44 -6.97 9.13
C PHE A 142 5.23 -5.66 9.20
N PHE A 143 5.04 -4.74 8.29
CA PHE A 143 5.83 -3.51 8.19
C PHE A 143 5.47 -2.51 9.28
N LYS A 144 4.18 -2.19 9.40
CA LYS A 144 3.68 -1.07 10.20
C LYS A 144 4.01 -1.15 11.71
N PRO A 145 3.81 -2.28 12.41
CA PRO A 145 4.17 -2.36 13.83
C PRO A 145 5.68 -2.27 14.04
N CYS A 146 6.49 -2.80 13.11
CA CYS A 146 7.93 -2.92 13.26
C CYS A 146 8.66 -1.60 13.02
N VAL A 147 8.22 -0.77 12.08
CA VAL A 147 8.90 0.48 11.73
C VAL A 147 8.93 1.46 12.90
N SER A 148 7.83 1.61 13.64
CA SER A 148 7.77 2.49 14.82
C SER A 148 8.66 2.00 15.97
N VAL A 149 8.71 0.67 16.18
CA VAL A 149 9.61 0.07 17.18
C VAL A 149 11.07 0.34 16.83
N MET A 150 11.42 0.22 15.54
CA MET A 150 12.78 0.48 15.06
C MET A 150 13.20 1.93 15.27
N VAL A 151 12.31 2.91 15.10
CA VAL A 151 12.61 4.32 15.44
C VAL A 151 13.02 4.42 16.91
N GLY A 152 12.28 3.79 17.82
CA GLY A 152 12.62 3.77 19.24
C GLY A 152 13.97 3.11 19.54
N GLN A 153 14.34 2.07 18.78
CA GLN A 153 15.61 1.32 18.95
C GLN A 153 16.85 2.08 18.44
N LEU A 154 16.68 3.17 17.70
CA LEU A 154 17.79 4.02 17.26
C LEU A 154 18.37 4.87 18.40
N TYR A 155 17.69 4.98 19.51
CA TYR A 155 18.05 5.82 20.65
C TYR A 155 18.31 4.97 21.88
N ALA A 156 19.34 5.36 22.64
CA ALA A 156 19.60 4.72 23.92
C ALA A 156 18.49 5.05 24.94
N PRO A 157 18.27 4.21 25.95
CA PRO A 157 17.36 4.54 27.04
C PRO A 157 17.75 5.87 27.71
N GLY A 158 16.78 6.80 27.80
CA GLY A 158 17.00 8.12 28.37
C GLY A 158 17.60 9.17 27.41
N ASP A 159 17.78 8.86 26.14
CA ASP A 159 18.22 9.85 25.13
C ASP A 159 17.11 10.89 24.87
N GLU A 160 17.35 12.15 25.27
CA GLU A 160 16.40 13.26 25.10
C GLU A 160 16.02 13.53 23.63
N ARG A 161 16.84 13.10 22.67
CA ARG A 161 16.57 13.28 21.24
C ARG A 161 15.49 12.31 20.71
N ARG A 162 15.12 11.30 21.49
CA ARG A 162 14.17 10.24 21.07
C ARG A 162 12.82 10.82 20.65
N ASP A 163 12.26 11.73 21.42
CA ASP A 163 10.96 12.35 21.14
C ASP A 163 11.01 13.21 19.87
N GLY A 164 12.11 13.97 19.67
CA GLY A 164 12.37 14.69 18.43
C GLY A 164 12.50 13.74 17.23
N GLY A 165 13.10 12.56 17.41
CA GLY A 165 13.19 11.52 16.40
C GLY A 165 11.83 10.97 15.97
N PHE A 166 10.94 10.70 16.92
CA PHE A 166 9.57 10.31 16.61
C PHE A 166 8.80 11.44 15.90
N THR A 167 8.99 12.69 16.29
CA THR A 167 8.38 13.85 15.63
C THR A 167 8.79 13.91 14.15
N ILE A 168 10.08 13.75 13.84
CA ILE A 168 10.60 13.71 12.49
C ILE A 168 9.98 12.53 11.73
N PHE A 169 9.95 11.35 12.33
CA PHE A 169 9.35 10.15 11.71
C PHE A 169 7.87 10.36 11.36
N TYR A 170 7.06 10.91 12.27
CA TYR A 170 5.65 11.22 12.01
C TYR A 170 5.46 12.31 10.96
N MET A 171 6.41 13.24 10.78
CA MET A 171 6.40 14.17 9.65
C MET A 171 6.49 13.42 8.32
N GLY A 172 7.27 12.33 8.24
CA GLY A 172 7.32 11.48 7.05
C GLY A 172 5.96 10.92 6.67
N ILE A 173 5.18 10.44 7.64
CA ILE A 173 3.79 9.98 7.43
C ILE A 173 2.94 11.09 6.79
N ASN A 174 3.00 12.30 7.35
CA ASN A 174 2.20 13.42 6.87
C ASN A 174 2.63 13.90 5.47
N VAL A 175 3.95 13.93 5.21
CA VAL A 175 4.49 14.27 3.88
C VAL A 175 4.04 13.24 2.86
N GLY A 176 4.12 11.94 3.15
CA GLY A 176 3.64 10.88 2.27
C GLY A 176 2.14 11.00 1.97
N ALA A 177 1.33 11.29 2.99
CA ALA A 177 -0.10 11.52 2.83
C ALA A 177 -0.43 12.79 2.01
N LEU A 178 0.38 13.86 2.17
CA LEU A 178 0.19 15.13 1.43
C LEU A 178 0.55 14.99 -0.05
N LEU A 179 1.55 14.16 -0.38
CA LEU A 179 1.99 13.94 -1.77
C LEU A 179 1.08 12.96 -2.52
N ALA A 180 0.28 12.17 -1.81
CA ALA A 180 -0.70 11.28 -2.41
C ALA A 180 -1.86 12.08 -3.04
N PRO A 181 -2.48 11.57 -4.14
CA PRO A 181 -3.63 12.20 -4.79
C PRO A 181 -4.86 12.25 -3.91
#